data_9ef8c33c2a8b3de9746c05ddafb93eef
#
_entry.id   9ef8c33c2a8b3de9746c05ddafb93eef
#
_cell.length_a   1.000
_cell.length_b   1.000
_cell.length_c   1.000
_cell.angle_alpha   90.00
_cell.angle_beta   90.00
_cell.angle_gamma   90.00
#
_symmetry.space_group_name_H-M   'P 1'
#
loop_
_entity.id
_entity.type
_entity.pdbx_description
1 polymer ?
#
loop_
_entity_poly.entity_id
_entity_poly.type
_entity_poly.pdbx_seq_one_letter_code
_entity_poly.pdbx_strand_id
1 'polypeptide(L)'
;SDLLETQNPKISYRNLSFPIKNIKLHINFLSLLKSDPKIQKTNIFLEELDIKQINRLSTIIKPSNLKSLINNKIKEGRLISEFEIFFTKQGDVKNFITRGEVKALKAELLNDFNLSQVNFTFFADKDDILIKNVFGNLEDIKISDGDIKLNLEKGIKINSNFNTKFYFDEKLSKKYLKIFSKYNFIKNIKSMKADFSNNLNIDLDKTYKVQDYSYSIAGEIEKGRYELPKPIKNSSITEEIKTIILSDFKIKGIFNSKSTNLNGDGKYSFDNLDFLNISFENDFAKDQINLKLNFDYKNSFELGLINYKKSKD
;
A
#
# COMPACT_ATOMS: atom_id res chain seq x y z
N SER A 1 15.13 -25.89 -30.21
CA SER A 1 14.86 -24.59 -30.85
C SER A 1 16.17 -23.86 -30.97
N ASP A 2 16.45 -23.35 -32.14
CA ASP A 2 17.66 -22.61 -32.40
C ASP A 2 17.43 -21.17 -32.02
N LEU A 3 18.49 -20.51 -31.52
CA LEU A 3 18.48 -19.16 -31.01
C LEU A 3 19.16 -18.22 -31.99
N LEU A 4 18.42 -17.20 -32.42
CA LEU A 4 18.97 -16.05 -33.12
C LEU A 4 18.96 -14.86 -32.17
N GLU A 5 20.08 -14.19 -32.05
CA GLU A 5 20.22 -13.00 -31.14
C GLU A 5 20.72 -11.81 -31.93
N THR A 6 20.15 -10.65 -31.70
CA THR A 6 20.64 -9.37 -32.21
C THR A 6 20.84 -8.38 -31.06
N GLN A 7 21.94 -7.66 -31.08
CA GLN A 7 22.32 -6.64 -30.10
C GLN A 7 22.00 -5.26 -30.65
N ASN A 8 21.45 -4.40 -29.78
CA ASN A 8 21.10 -3.02 -30.07
C ASN A 8 20.34 -2.81 -31.38
N PRO A 9 19.26 -3.60 -31.65
CA PRO A 9 18.51 -3.48 -32.87
C PRO A 9 17.78 -2.14 -32.93
N LYS A 10 17.86 -1.47 -34.10
CA LYS A 10 17.09 -0.25 -34.34
C LYS A 10 15.69 -0.61 -34.84
N ILE A 11 14.73 -0.61 -33.95
CA ILE A 11 13.32 -0.87 -34.27
C ILE A 11 12.52 0.41 -34.06
N SER A 12 11.74 0.78 -35.07
CA SER A 12 10.82 1.90 -34.99
C SER A 12 9.43 1.50 -35.48
N TYR A 13 8.41 2.02 -34.84
CA TYR A 13 7.01 1.86 -35.22
C TYR A 13 6.29 3.20 -35.07
N ARG A 14 5.57 3.64 -36.11
CA ARG A 14 4.89 4.94 -36.13
C ARG A 14 5.81 6.11 -35.73
N ASN A 15 7.01 6.15 -36.28
CA ASN A 15 8.05 7.16 -36.01
C ASN A 15 8.57 7.20 -34.55
N LEU A 16 8.31 6.17 -33.75
CA LEU A 16 8.87 6.01 -32.42
C LEU A 16 9.93 4.91 -32.44
N SER A 17 11.13 5.25 -32.01
CA SER A 17 12.21 4.27 -31.82
C SER A 17 12.02 3.57 -30.46
N PHE A 18 12.11 2.24 -30.48
CA PHE A 18 12.06 1.43 -29.27
C PHE A 18 13.48 1.27 -28.72
N PRO A 19 13.70 1.59 -27.44
CA PRO A 19 14.99 1.41 -26.79
C PRO A 19 15.19 -0.07 -26.43
N ILE A 20 15.57 -0.85 -27.40
CA ILE A 20 15.77 -2.29 -27.27
C ILE A 20 17.26 -2.57 -27.17
N LYS A 21 17.67 -3.20 -26.07
CA LYS A 21 19.03 -3.63 -25.83
C LYS A 21 19.38 -4.89 -26.65
N ASN A 22 18.47 -5.85 -26.65
CA ASN A 22 18.67 -7.08 -27.40
C ASN A 22 17.34 -7.79 -27.67
N ILE A 23 17.32 -8.61 -28.74
CA ILE A 23 16.20 -9.51 -29.07
C ILE A 23 16.77 -10.91 -29.28
N LYS A 24 16.09 -11.90 -28.69
CA LYS A 24 16.34 -13.33 -28.89
C LYS A 24 15.12 -14.01 -29.53
N LEU A 25 15.31 -14.60 -30.68
CA LEU A 25 14.27 -15.33 -31.39
C LEU A 25 14.51 -16.83 -31.25
N HIS A 26 13.52 -17.55 -30.79
CA HIS A 26 13.52 -19.01 -30.73
C HIS A 26 12.74 -19.55 -31.91
N ILE A 27 13.44 -20.21 -32.86
CA ILE A 27 12.91 -20.67 -34.10
C ILE A 27 13.00 -22.20 -34.17
N ASN A 28 12.07 -22.83 -34.87
CA ASN A 28 12.21 -24.26 -35.19
C ASN A 28 13.07 -24.40 -36.43
N PHE A 29 14.28 -24.98 -36.28
CA PHE A 29 15.24 -25.15 -37.36
C PHE A 29 14.68 -25.98 -38.56
N LEU A 30 13.89 -27.00 -38.28
CA LEU A 30 13.24 -27.80 -39.34
C LEU A 30 12.25 -26.96 -40.17
N SER A 31 11.69 -25.89 -39.62
CA SER A 31 10.82 -24.97 -40.37
C SER A 31 11.62 -24.03 -41.27
N LEU A 32 12.85 -23.68 -40.90
CA LEU A 32 13.79 -22.94 -41.75
C LEU A 32 14.15 -23.74 -43.03
N LEU A 33 14.43 -25.04 -42.88
CA LEU A 33 14.73 -25.93 -43.99
C LEU A 33 13.55 -26.10 -44.99
N LYS A 34 12.33 -25.90 -44.51
CA LYS A 34 11.09 -25.97 -45.31
C LYS A 34 10.66 -24.61 -45.87
N SER A 35 11.51 -23.59 -45.83
CA SER A 35 11.21 -22.21 -46.26
C SER A 35 9.99 -21.58 -45.62
N ASP A 36 9.57 -22.07 -44.43
CA ASP A 36 8.45 -21.56 -43.63
C ASP A 36 8.91 -21.35 -42.15
N PRO A 37 9.77 -20.34 -41.91
CA PRO A 37 10.32 -20.12 -40.58
C PRO A 37 9.23 -19.75 -39.59
N LYS A 38 9.06 -20.57 -38.52
CA LYS A 38 8.09 -20.34 -37.45
C LYS A 38 8.78 -19.92 -36.18
N ILE A 39 8.51 -18.69 -35.78
CA ILE A 39 8.96 -18.17 -34.45
C ILE A 39 8.06 -18.77 -33.40
N GLN A 40 8.64 -19.44 -32.42
CA GLN A 40 7.92 -20.02 -31.28
C GLN A 40 7.83 -19.05 -30.12
N LYS A 41 8.93 -18.31 -29.89
CA LYS A 41 9.08 -17.40 -28.78
C LYS A 41 10.06 -16.30 -29.12
N THR A 42 9.80 -15.10 -28.58
CA THR A 42 10.70 -13.95 -28.69
C THR A 42 10.93 -13.37 -27.30
N ASN A 43 12.20 -13.18 -26.94
CA ASN A 43 12.58 -12.41 -25.76
C ASN A 43 13.08 -11.03 -26.21
N ILE A 44 12.52 -9.99 -25.64
CA ILE A 44 12.87 -8.58 -25.91
C ILE A 44 13.35 -7.97 -24.60
N PHE A 45 14.60 -7.50 -24.59
CA PHE A 45 15.20 -6.82 -23.45
C PHE A 45 15.23 -5.34 -23.75
N LEU A 46 14.59 -4.52 -22.93
CA LEU A 46 14.63 -3.07 -23.06
C LEU A 46 15.86 -2.49 -22.38
N GLU A 47 16.33 -1.33 -22.89
CA GLU A 47 17.19 -0.47 -22.14
C GLU A 47 16.46 0.10 -20.92
N GLU A 48 17.18 0.69 -19.97
CA GLU A 48 16.56 1.42 -18.89
C GLU A 48 15.75 2.61 -19.43
N LEU A 49 14.46 2.67 -19.07
CA LEU A 49 13.52 3.71 -19.49
C LEU A 49 13.24 4.68 -18.37
N ASP A 50 13.31 5.96 -18.64
CA ASP A 50 12.77 6.99 -17.76
C ASP A 50 11.27 7.24 -18.02
N ILE A 51 10.62 8.03 -17.16
CA ILE A 51 9.19 8.32 -17.28
C ILE A 51 8.85 9.06 -18.58
N LYS A 52 9.73 9.88 -19.12
CA LYS A 52 9.50 10.61 -20.38
C LYS A 52 9.46 9.65 -21.56
N GLN A 53 10.37 8.68 -21.57
CA GLN A 53 10.40 7.61 -22.57
C GLN A 53 9.16 6.71 -22.47
N ILE A 54 8.77 6.33 -21.24
CA ILE A 54 7.55 5.54 -21.01
C ILE A 54 6.30 6.29 -21.49
N ASN A 55 6.17 7.57 -21.17
CA ASN A 55 5.05 8.40 -21.63
C ASN A 55 5.03 8.50 -23.16
N ARG A 56 6.19 8.67 -23.81
CA ARG A 56 6.33 8.70 -25.26
C ARG A 56 5.90 7.36 -25.89
N LEU A 57 6.37 6.24 -25.35
CA LEU A 57 5.98 4.90 -25.83
C LEU A 57 4.48 4.63 -25.59
N SER A 58 3.92 5.15 -24.49
CA SER A 58 2.48 4.98 -24.19
C SER A 58 1.56 5.59 -25.24
N THR A 59 2.04 6.50 -26.08
CA THR A 59 1.23 7.12 -27.15
C THR A 59 0.77 6.09 -28.18
N ILE A 60 1.48 4.97 -28.32
CA ILE A 60 1.14 3.87 -29.25
C ILE A 60 0.00 3.00 -28.69
N ILE A 61 -0.14 2.96 -27.38
CA ILE A 61 -1.15 2.15 -26.68
C ILE A 61 -2.50 2.86 -26.79
N LYS A 62 -3.56 2.10 -27.02
CA LYS A 62 -4.93 2.63 -27.03
C LYS A 62 -5.24 3.37 -25.71
N PRO A 63 -6.05 4.41 -25.75
CA PRO A 63 -6.51 5.08 -24.54
C PRO A 63 -7.07 4.09 -23.52
N SER A 64 -6.62 4.17 -22.29
CA SER A 64 -7.08 3.32 -21.20
C SER A 64 -6.91 4.05 -19.86
N ASN A 65 -7.65 3.60 -18.84
CA ASN A 65 -7.51 4.14 -17.49
C ASN A 65 -6.08 3.98 -16.95
N LEU A 66 -5.42 2.86 -17.25
CA LEU A 66 -4.03 2.63 -16.88
C LEU A 66 -3.08 3.66 -17.53
N LYS A 67 -3.25 3.93 -18.82
CA LYS A 67 -2.46 4.96 -19.52
C LYS A 67 -2.66 6.34 -18.90
N SER A 68 -3.91 6.72 -18.60
CA SER A 68 -4.22 7.98 -17.93
C SER A 68 -3.58 8.08 -16.56
N LEU A 69 -3.61 6.99 -15.78
CA LEU A 69 -2.98 6.92 -14.47
C LEU A 69 -1.46 7.11 -14.56
N ILE A 70 -0.79 6.40 -15.48
CA ILE A 70 0.66 6.53 -15.69
C ILE A 70 1.01 7.97 -16.05
N ASN A 71 0.33 8.56 -17.04
CA ASN A 71 0.65 9.89 -17.53
C ASN A 71 0.41 11.00 -16.50
N ASN A 72 -0.63 10.88 -15.69
CA ASN A 72 -1.05 11.94 -14.77
C ASN A 72 -0.45 11.81 -13.38
N LYS A 73 -0.25 10.57 -12.92
CA LYS A 73 0.12 10.30 -11.53
C LYS A 73 1.61 9.99 -11.33
N ILE A 74 2.29 9.40 -12.29
CA ILE A 74 3.72 9.11 -12.18
C ILE A 74 4.52 10.34 -12.59
N LYS A 75 5.40 10.81 -11.72
CA LYS A 75 6.23 12.01 -11.93
C LYS A 75 7.68 11.67 -12.29
N GLU A 76 8.24 10.65 -11.65
CA GLU A 76 9.62 10.19 -11.84
C GLU A 76 9.66 8.66 -11.70
N GLY A 77 10.69 8.05 -12.24
CA GLY A 77 10.94 6.62 -12.11
C GLY A 77 11.73 6.08 -13.28
N ARG A 78 12.36 4.94 -13.06
CA ARG A 78 13.12 4.19 -14.04
C ARG A 78 12.58 2.77 -14.13
N LEU A 79 12.42 2.27 -15.33
CA LEU A 79 11.91 0.94 -15.64
C LEU A 79 12.97 0.15 -16.40
N ILE A 80 13.29 -1.04 -15.91
CA ILE A 80 14.04 -2.07 -16.63
C ILE A 80 13.09 -3.24 -16.85
N SER A 81 12.93 -3.70 -18.07
CA SER A 81 11.92 -4.71 -18.40
C SER A 81 12.38 -5.65 -19.48
N GLU A 82 11.95 -6.90 -19.37
CA GLU A 82 12.06 -7.96 -20.35
C GLU A 82 10.66 -8.46 -20.71
N PHE A 83 10.45 -8.71 -21.99
CA PHE A 83 9.23 -9.32 -22.52
C PHE A 83 9.54 -10.67 -23.13
N GLU A 84 8.75 -11.65 -22.83
CA GLU A 84 8.77 -12.98 -23.43
C GLU A 84 7.42 -13.20 -24.11
N ILE A 85 7.41 -13.28 -25.44
CA ILE A 85 6.21 -13.38 -26.26
C ILE A 85 6.17 -14.77 -26.88
N PHE A 86 5.09 -15.49 -26.66
CA PHE A 86 4.85 -16.83 -27.24
C PHE A 86 3.88 -16.72 -28.38
N PHE A 87 4.18 -17.45 -29.49
CA PHE A 87 3.39 -17.43 -30.66
C PHE A 87 2.67 -18.77 -30.91
N THR A 88 1.54 -18.71 -31.59
CA THR A 88 0.85 -19.88 -32.14
C THR A 88 1.59 -20.38 -33.37
N LYS A 89 1.19 -21.57 -33.90
CA LYS A 89 1.71 -22.09 -35.18
C LYS A 89 1.39 -21.17 -36.36
N GLN A 90 0.35 -20.34 -36.25
CA GLN A 90 -0.09 -19.39 -37.28
C GLN A 90 0.65 -18.03 -37.17
N GLY A 91 1.45 -17.82 -36.11
CA GLY A 91 2.20 -16.58 -35.89
C GLY A 91 1.48 -15.54 -35.01
N ASP A 92 0.29 -15.86 -34.54
CA ASP A 92 -0.43 -14.99 -33.63
C ASP A 92 0.19 -15.03 -32.20
N VAL A 93 0.06 -13.95 -31.44
CA VAL A 93 0.49 -13.92 -30.03
C VAL A 93 -0.42 -14.83 -29.22
N LYS A 94 0.13 -15.92 -28.68
CA LYS A 94 -0.56 -16.85 -27.79
C LYS A 94 -0.62 -16.36 -26.35
N ASN A 95 0.51 -15.89 -25.86
CA ASN A 95 0.67 -15.35 -24.50
C ASN A 95 1.90 -14.44 -24.46
N PHE A 96 2.00 -13.64 -23.43
CA PHE A 96 3.20 -12.89 -23.11
C PHE A 96 3.47 -12.93 -21.60
N ILE A 97 4.73 -12.79 -21.25
CA ILE A 97 5.20 -12.62 -19.89
C ILE A 97 6.09 -11.39 -19.91
N THR A 98 5.92 -10.50 -18.94
CA THR A 98 6.86 -9.42 -18.70
C THR A 98 7.35 -9.47 -17.28
N ARG A 99 8.61 -9.16 -17.09
CA ARG A 99 9.24 -9.05 -15.79
C ARG A 99 10.25 -7.93 -15.80
N GLY A 100 10.51 -7.37 -14.63
CA GLY A 100 11.44 -6.28 -14.52
C GLY A 100 11.48 -5.67 -13.13
N GLU A 101 12.05 -4.48 -13.08
CA GLU A 101 12.14 -3.69 -11.87
C GLU A 101 11.82 -2.23 -12.14
N VAL A 102 11.25 -1.60 -11.14
CA VAL A 102 11.03 -0.15 -11.11
C VAL A 102 11.89 0.44 -9.99
N LYS A 103 12.59 1.51 -10.29
CA LYS A 103 13.49 2.20 -9.35
C LYS A 103 13.12 3.67 -9.20
N ALA A 104 13.26 4.17 -7.98
CA ALA A 104 13.08 5.57 -7.63
C ALA A 104 11.75 6.16 -8.14
N LEU A 105 10.69 5.36 -8.09
CA LEU A 105 9.36 5.82 -8.51
C LEU A 105 8.87 6.93 -7.57
N LYS A 106 8.39 8.01 -8.19
CA LYS A 106 7.67 9.09 -7.54
C LYS A 106 6.30 9.24 -8.20
N ALA A 107 5.26 9.15 -7.41
CA ALA A 107 3.90 9.19 -7.90
C ALA A 107 2.96 9.90 -6.91
N GLU A 108 1.94 10.55 -7.43
CA GLU A 108 0.85 11.09 -6.66
C GLU A 108 -0.30 10.06 -6.61
N LEU A 109 -0.61 9.53 -5.42
CA LEU A 109 -1.67 8.52 -5.28
C LEU A 109 -3.07 9.12 -5.26
N LEU A 110 -3.34 9.91 -4.25
CA LEU A 110 -4.59 10.62 -4.03
C LEU A 110 -4.23 12.08 -3.79
N ASN A 111 -5.16 13.01 -4.02
CA ASN A 111 -4.94 14.44 -3.88
C ASN A 111 -4.02 14.77 -2.70
N ASP A 112 -2.79 15.15 -3.00
CA ASP A 112 -1.72 15.53 -2.07
C ASP A 112 -0.94 14.38 -1.37
N PHE A 113 -1.20 13.09 -1.67
CA PHE A 113 -0.37 11.98 -1.18
C PHE A 113 0.67 11.56 -2.20
N ASN A 114 1.93 11.68 -1.85
CA ASN A 114 3.04 11.37 -2.73
C ASN A 114 3.78 10.11 -2.27
N LEU A 115 3.93 9.20 -3.20
CA LEU A 115 4.93 8.14 -3.12
C LEU A 115 6.29 8.68 -3.56
N SER A 116 7.35 8.31 -2.87
CA SER A 116 8.71 8.67 -3.21
C SER A 116 9.70 7.53 -2.95
N GLN A 117 10.76 7.49 -3.75
CA GLN A 117 11.80 6.47 -3.66
C GLN A 117 11.27 5.03 -3.67
N VAL A 118 10.13 4.80 -4.33
CA VAL A 118 9.53 3.47 -4.38
C VAL A 118 10.28 2.61 -5.39
N ASN A 119 10.66 1.41 -4.94
CA ASN A 119 11.33 0.41 -5.75
C ASN A 119 10.59 -0.91 -5.58
N PHE A 120 10.53 -1.69 -6.65
CA PHE A 120 9.93 -3.02 -6.64
C PHE A 120 10.35 -3.82 -7.87
N THR A 121 10.20 -5.13 -7.79
CA THR A 121 10.25 -6.03 -8.94
C THR A 121 8.82 -6.43 -9.34
N PHE A 122 8.62 -6.76 -10.61
CA PHE A 122 7.32 -7.21 -11.08
C PHE A 122 7.43 -8.36 -12.08
N PHE A 123 6.37 -9.13 -12.10
CA PHE A 123 6.09 -10.16 -13.09
C PHE A 123 4.64 -10.00 -13.51
N ALA A 124 4.35 -10.01 -14.79
CA ALA A 124 2.99 -9.90 -15.30
C ALA A 124 2.80 -10.75 -16.54
N ASP A 125 1.61 -11.31 -16.68
CA ASP A 125 1.09 -11.89 -17.90
C ASP A 125 -0.29 -11.27 -18.21
N LYS A 126 -1.07 -11.91 -19.08
CA LYS A 126 -2.40 -11.39 -19.45
C LYS A 126 -3.43 -11.44 -18.33
N ASP A 127 -3.25 -12.29 -17.32
CA ASP A 127 -4.25 -12.59 -16.30
C ASP A 127 -3.82 -12.12 -14.89
N ASP A 128 -2.51 -12.11 -14.60
CA ASP A 128 -1.96 -11.78 -13.30
C ASP A 128 -0.83 -10.73 -13.37
N ILE A 129 -0.76 -9.91 -12.34
CA ILE A 129 0.40 -9.03 -12.07
C ILE A 129 0.87 -9.29 -10.64
N LEU A 130 2.13 -9.65 -10.50
CA LEU A 130 2.81 -9.82 -9.22
C LEU A 130 3.84 -8.72 -9.05
N ILE A 131 3.71 -7.93 -8.01
CA ILE A 131 4.69 -6.92 -7.61
C ILE A 131 5.28 -7.38 -6.29
N LYS A 132 6.62 -7.40 -6.21
CA LYS A 132 7.37 -7.96 -5.10
C LYS A 132 8.41 -6.98 -4.58
N ASN A 133 8.77 -7.15 -3.31
CA ASN A 133 9.82 -6.38 -2.67
C ASN A 133 9.58 -4.86 -2.76
N VAL A 134 8.34 -4.43 -2.53
CA VAL A 134 8.00 -3.00 -2.53
C VAL A 134 8.59 -2.35 -1.29
N PHE A 135 9.41 -1.34 -1.50
CA PHE A 135 9.89 -0.47 -0.44
C PHE A 135 9.98 0.98 -0.94
N GLY A 136 9.80 1.92 -0.05
CA GLY A 136 9.78 3.34 -0.36
C GLY A 136 9.09 4.15 0.73
N ASN A 137 8.59 5.32 0.38
CA ASN A 137 7.91 6.19 1.32
C ASN A 137 6.57 6.64 0.74
N LEU A 138 5.55 6.64 1.58
CA LEU A 138 4.30 7.36 1.38
C LEU A 138 4.35 8.59 2.28
N GLU A 139 4.69 9.74 1.72
CA GLU A 139 5.08 10.94 2.48
C GLU A 139 6.20 10.59 3.47
N ASP A 140 5.96 10.71 4.77
CA ASP A 140 6.89 10.40 5.84
C ASP A 140 6.73 8.97 6.41
N ILE A 141 5.81 8.18 5.83
CA ILE A 141 5.58 6.79 6.23
C ILE A 141 6.48 5.88 5.40
N LYS A 142 7.39 5.17 6.05
CA LYS A 142 8.23 4.18 5.40
C LYS A 142 7.42 2.91 5.11
N ILE A 143 7.49 2.45 3.87
CA ILE A 143 6.90 1.18 3.41
C ILE A 143 8.05 0.20 3.17
N SER A 144 7.89 -1.03 3.62
CA SER A 144 8.82 -2.14 3.37
C SER A 144 8.10 -3.46 3.22
N ASP A 145 8.83 -4.45 2.67
CA ASP A 145 8.39 -5.83 2.53
C ASP A 145 7.03 -5.97 1.82
N GLY A 146 6.78 -5.05 0.88
CA GLY A 146 5.51 -4.99 0.18
C GLY A 146 5.43 -6.04 -0.94
N ASP A 147 4.32 -6.77 -0.97
CA ASP A 147 3.94 -7.68 -2.03
C ASP A 147 2.52 -7.36 -2.48
N ILE A 148 2.28 -7.27 -3.79
CA ILE A 148 0.97 -6.99 -4.36
C ILE A 148 0.69 -8.00 -5.47
N LYS A 149 -0.45 -8.66 -5.38
CA LYS A 149 -0.98 -9.51 -6.44
C LYS A 149 -2.26 -8.88 -7.00
N LEU A 150 -2.30 -8.71 -8.32
CA LEU A 150 -3.50 -8.34 -9.04
C LEU A 150 -3.92 -9.53 -9.93
N ASN A 151 -5.19 -9.90 -9.85
CA ASN A 151 -5.81 -10.83 -10.80
C ASN A 151 -6.82 -10.07 -11.65
N LEU A 152 -6.76 -10.27 -12.98
CA LEU A 152 -7.50 -9.50 -13.97
C LEU A 152 -8.58 -10.31 -14.70
N GLU A 153 -8.74 -11.59 -14.39
CA GLU A 153 -9.63 -12.50 -15.16
C GLU A 153 -11.12 -12.10 -15.09
N LYS A 154 -11.63 -11.83 -13.89
CA LYS A 154 -13.07 -11.57 -13.62
C LYS A 154 -13.34 -10.23 -12.94
N GLY A 155 -12.64 -9.22 -13.33
CA GLY A 155 -12.59 -7.93 -12.64
C GLY A 155 -11.16 -7.70 -12.19
N ILE A 156 -10.95 -6.83 -11.22
CA ILE A 156 -9.61 -6.58 -10.69
C ILE A 156 -9.63 -6.92 -9.20
N LYS A 157 -8.93 -7.97 -8.83
CA LYS A 157 -8.71 -8.34 -7.44
C LYS A 157 -7.31 -7.99 -7.04
N ILE A 158 -7.18 -7.21 -5.99
CA ILE A 158 -5.90 -6.77 -5.44
C ILE A 158 -5.73 -7.38 -4.06
N ASN A 159 -4.63 -8.10 -3.86
CA ASN A 159 -4.20 -8.60 -2.56
C ASN A 159 -2.83 -7.99 -2.27
N SER A 160 -2.67 -7.32 -1.15
CA SER A 160 -1.43 -6.65 -0.81
C SER A 160 -1.07 -6.86 0.64
N ASN A 161 0.20 -7.17 0.90
CA ASN A 161 0.81 -7.23 2.22
C ASN A 161 1.98 -6.25 2.23
N PHE A 162 2.12 -5.45 3.27
CA PHE A 162 3.24 -4.54 3.42
C PHE A 162 3.41 -4.11 4.88
N ASN A 163 4.61 -3.73 5.24
CA ASN A 163 4.91 -3.16 6.54
C ASN A 163 5.02 -1.63 6.43
N THR A 164 4.53 -0.94 7.46
CA THR A 164 4.67 0.51 7.58
C THR A 164 5.33 0.86 8.89
N LYS A 165 6.26 1.80 8.80
CA LYS A 165 6.92 2.38 9.96
C LYS A 165 6.84 3.89 9.87
N PHE A 166 6.36 4.53 10.92
CA PHE A 166 6.23 5.96 10.91
C PHE A 166 6.55 6.61 12.25
N TYR A 167 7.05 7.79 12.11
CA TYR A 167 7.18 8.75 13.20
C TYR A 167 6.36 9.98 12.84
N PHE A 168 5.50 10.38 13.75
CA PHE A 168 4.55 11.45 13.56
C PHE A 168 4.70 12.44 14.73
N ASP A 169 4.85 13.69 14.42
CA ASP A 169 4.92 14.79 15.39
C ASP A 169 3.86 15.86 15.11
N GLU A 170 3.80 16.89 15.90
CA GLU A 170 2.81 17.97 15.76
C GLU A 170 2.93 18.71 14.42
N LYS A 171 4.13 18.81 13.84
CA LYS A 171 4.37 19.46 12.55
C LYS A 171 3.78 18.63 11.42
N LEU A 172 3.99 17.33 11.46
CA LEU A 172 3.45 16.38 10.48
C LEU A 172 1.93 16.22 10.64
N SER A 173 1.40 16.34 11.88
CA SER A 173 -0.04 16.28 12.12
C SER A 173 -0.80 17.33 11.31
N LYS A 174 -0.31 18.55 11.23
CA LYS A 174 -0.93 19.63 10.45
C LYS A 174 -0.98 19.34 8.95
N LYS A 175 0.02 18.64 8.41
CA LYS A 175 0.05 18.21 7.01
C LYS A 175 -1.02 17.17 6.72
N TYR A 176 -1.14 16.17 7.60
CA TYR A 176 -2.12 15.09 7.46
C TYR A 176 -3.55 15.49 7.80
N LEU A 177 -3.75 16.56 8.58
CA LEU A 177 -5.09 17.08 8.92
C LEU A 177 -5.93 17.42 7.69
N LYS A 178 -5.33 17.92 6.61
CA LYS A 178 -6.04 18.22 5.35
C LYS A 178 -6.61 16.95 4.74
N ILE A 179 -5.92 15.85 4.87
CA ILE A 179 -6.23 14.57 4.24
C ILE A 179 -7.24 13.78 5.09
N PHE A 180 -7.02 13.75 6.38
CA PHE A 180 -7.88 13.08 7.36
C PHE A 180 -8.88 14.00 8.03
N SER A 181 -9.29 15.08 7.36
CA SER A 181 -10.22 16.09 7.91
C SER A 181 -11.53 15.51 8.46
N LYS A 182 -11.95 14.36 7.94
CA LYS A 182 -13.13 13.62 8.43
C LYS A 182 -12.92 12.98 9.82
N TYR A 183 -11.65 12.81 10.26
CA TYR A 183 -11.30 12.13 11.50
C TYR A 183 -10.78 13.13 12.52
N ASN A 184 -11.69 13.75 13.27
CA ASN A 184 -11.36 14.80 14.24
C ASN A 184 -10.34 14.39 15.30
N PHE A 185 -10.23 13.09 15.64
CA PHE A 185 -9.29 12.60 16.65
C PHE A 185 -7.82 12.77 16.23
N ILE A 186 -7.51 12.77 14.92
CA ILE A 186 -6.12 12.91 14.42
C ILE A 186 -5.52 14.27 14.80
N LYS A 187 -6.35 15.32 14.91
CA LYS A 187 -5.92 16.67 15.32
C LYS A 187 -5.21 16.69 16.67
N ASN A 188 -5.57 15.77 17.50
CA ASN A 188 -5.14 15.73 18.91
C ASN A 188 -3.96 14.79 19.14
N ILE A 189 -3.52 14.05 18.11
CA ILE A 189 -2.28 13.28 18.16
C ILE A 189 -1.11 14.27 18.10
N LYS A 190 -0.33 14.36 19.15
CA LYS A 190 0.84 15.25 19.24
C LYS A 190 2.11 14.56 18.73
N SER A 191 2.25 13.29 19.01
CA SER A 191 3.33 12.46 18.50
C SER A 191 2.94 11.00 18.50
N MET A 192 3.48 10.23 17.56
CA MET A 192 3.34 8.77 17.52
C MET A 192 4.53 8.15 16.82
N LYS A 193 5.06 7.07 17.39
CA LYS A 193 6.03 6.17 16.75
C LYS A 193 5.41 4.79 16.73
N ALA A 194 5.29 4.21 15.54
CA ALA A 194 4.58 2.96 15.38
C ALA A 194 5.10 2.15 14.18
N ASP A 195 4.96 0.83 14.30
CA ASP A 195 5.27 -0.17 13.29
C ASP A 195 4.05 -1.06 13.08
N PHE A 196 3.61 -1.20 11.83
CA PHE A 196 2.44 -2.01 11.49
C PHE A 196 2.70 -2.94 10.31
N SER A 197 2.17 -4.14 10.41
CA SER A 197 1.94 -5.04 9.28
C SER A 197 0.53 -4.84 8.77
N ASN A 198 0.39 -4.70 7.46
CA ASN A 198 -0.85 -4.37 6.79
C ASN A 198 -1.19 -5.46 5.77
N ASN A 199 -2.46 -5.83 5.69
CA ASN A 199 -2.99 -6.66 4.63
C ASN A 199 -4.21 -5.98 4.03
N LEU A 200 -4.22 -5.79 2.72
CA LEU A 200 -5.29 -5.11 2.00
C LEU A 200 -5.77 -5.98 0.85
N ASN A 201 -7.06 -6.28 0.86
CA ASN A 201 -7.76 -6.97 -0.22
C ASN A 201 -8.81 -6.02 -0.79
N ILE A 202 -8.83 -5.82 -2.09
CA ILE A 202 -9.80 -4.96 -2.78
C ILE A 202 -10.32 -5.68 -4.01
N ASP A 203 -11.63 -5.72 -4.14
CA ASP A 203 -12.33 -6.15 -5.35
C ASP A 203 -12.83 -4.92 -6.10
N LEU A 204 -12.39 -4.73 -7.34
CA LEU A 204 -12.81 -3.66 -8.23
C LEU A 204 -13.61 -4.23 -9.41
N ASP A 205 -14.59 -3.49 -9.88
CA ASP A 205 -15.20 -3.78 -11.17
C ASP A 205 -14.30 -3.34 -12.35
N LYS A 206 -14.76 -3.62 -13.57
CA LYS A 206 -14.03 -3.24 -14.80
C LYS A 206 -13.88 -1.73 -15.01
N THR A 207 -14.59 -0.90 -14.22
CA THR A 207 -14.49 0.57 -14.23
C THR A 207 -13.64 1.12 -13.11
N TYR A 208 -12.93 0.26 -12.38
CA TYR A 208 -12.10 0.57 -11.20
C TYR A 208 -12.88 1.11 -10.00
N LYS A 209 -14.17 0.81 -9.90
CA LYS A 209 -14.96 1.11 -8.70
C LYS A 209 -14.82 -0.02 -7.70
N VAL A 210 -14.61 0.33 -6.44
CA VAL A 210 -14.54 -0.62 -5.32
C VAL A 210 -15.91 -1.28 -5.15
N GLN A 211 -15.93 -2.62 -5.23
CA GLN A 211 -17.09 -3.46 -4.96
C GLN A 211 -17.06 -3.99 -3.53
N ASP A 212 -15.89 -4.42 -3.09
CA ASP A 212 -15.67 -4.89 -1.73
C ASP A 212 -14.21 -4.62 -1.32
N TYR A 213 -13.98 -4.57 -0.02
CA TYR A 213 -12.63 -4.47 0.54
C TYR A 213 -12.53 -5.10 1.92
N SER A 214 -11.35 -5.56 2.26
CA SER A 214 -10.95 -5.95 3.59
C SER A 214 -9.55 -5.43 3.86
N TYR A 215 -9.39 -4.70 4.95
CA TYR A 215 -8.09 -4.20 5.42
C TYR A 215 -7.86 -4.69 6.84
N SER A 216 -6.72 -5.31 7.08
CA SER A 216 -6.28 -5.68 8.42
C SER A 216 -4.95 -5.04 8.74
N ILE A 217 -4.82 -4.64 9.99
CA ILE A 217 -3.62 -4.04 10.56
C ILE A 217 -3.27 -4.75 11.85
N ALA A 218 -1.98 -5.00 12.06
CA ALA A 218 -1.46 -5.51 13.32
C ALA A 218 -0.08 -4.91 13.58
N GLY A 219 0.18 -4.50 14.81
CA GLY A 219 1.47 -3.91 15.15
C GLY A 219 1.50 -3.26 16.50
N GLU A 220 2.45 -2.36 16.68
CA GLU A 220 2.72 -1.73 17.97
C GLU A 220 2.91 -0.22 17.83
N ILE A 221 2.30 0.52 18.72
CA ILE A 221 2.64 1.90 19.01
C ILE A 221 3.69 1.86 20.12
N GLU A 222 4.95 2.07 19.75
CA GLU A 222 6.06 2.13 20.69
C GLU A 222 5.86 3.29 21.68
N LYS A 223 5.44 4.45 21.15
CA LYS A 223 5.10 5.64 21.94
C LYS A 223 4.08 6.50 21.22
N GLY A 224 3.05 6.92 21.94
CA GLY A 224 2.03 7.82 21.41
C GLY A 224 1.64 8.87 22.43
N ARG A 225 1.36 10.11 21.99
CA ARG A 225 0.84 11.19 22.81
C ARG A 225 -0.39 11.80 22.19
N TYR A 226 -1.48 11.76 22.92
CA TYR A 226 -2.77 12.29 22.50
C TYR A 226 -3.23 13.36 23.48
N GLU A 227 -3.54 14.55 23.01
CA GLU A 227 -4.11 15.62 23.80
C GLU A 227 -5.63 15.60 23.68
N LEU A 228 -6.31 15.55 24.82
CA LEU A 228 -7.78 15.52 24.84
C LEU A 228 -8.34 16.85 24.32
N PRO A 229 -9.37 16.82 23.46
CA PRO A 229 -10.03 18.05 22.94
C PRO A 229 -10.59 18.93 24.05
N LYS A 230 -11.02 18.29 25.12
CA LYS A 230 -11.45 18.92 26.38
C LYS A 230 -10.87 18.11 27.54
N PRO A 231 -10.25 18.76 28.52
CA PRO A 231 -9.79 18.06 29.70
C PRO A 231 -10.94 17.31 30.38
N ILE A 232 -10.65 16.10 30.85
CA ILE A 232 -11.63 15.34 31.64
C ILE A 232 -11.49 15.75 33.09
N LYS A 233 -12.55 16.33 33.60
CA LYS A 233 -12.71 16.68 35.02
C LYS A 233 -14.16 16.46 35.40
N ASN A 234 -14.38 15.61 36.38
CA ASN A 234 -15.73 15.38 36.91
C ASN A 234 -15.64 15.04 38.39
N SER A 235 -16.78 14.88 39.06
CA SER A 235 -16.84 14.57 40.50
C SER A 235 -16.21 13.22 40.87
N SER A 236 -16.03 12.32 39.90
CA SER A 236 -15.43 11.01 40.10
C SER A 236 -13.91 10.99 39.95
N ILE A 237 -13.31 12.02 39.33
CA ILE A 237 -11.90 12.12 39.03
C ILE A 237 -11.35 13.40 39.66
N THR A 238 -10.44 13.26 40.62
CA THR A 238 -9.91 14.40 41.39
C THR A 238 -8.92 15.25 40.61
N GLU A 239 -8.22 14.68 39.65
CA GLU A 239 -7.22 15.35 38.80
C GLU A 239 -7.75 15.58 37.41
N GLU A 240 -7.50 16.77 36.85
CA GLU A 240 -7.86 17.11 35.49
C GLU A 240 -6.94 16.39 34.51
N ILE A 241 -7.49 15.48 33.62
CA ILE A 241 -6.72 14.74 32.62
C ILE A 241 -6.72 15.52 31.31
N LYS A 242 -5.55 15.88 30.80
CA LYS A 242 -5.35 16.64 29.55
C LYS A 242 -4.72 15.79 28.46
N THR A 243 -3.84 14.88 28.83
CA THR A 243 -3.02 14.10 27.89
C THR A 243 -3.11 12.62 28.22
N ILE A 244 -3.17 11.82 27.18
CA ILE A 244 -3.02 10.35 27.24
C ILE A 244 -1.73 10.00 26.53
N ILE A 245 -0.85 9.27 27.21
CA ILE A 245 0.38 8.74 26.65
C ILE A 245 0.24 7.23 26.55
N LEU A 246 0.53 6.68 25.39
CA LEU A 246 0.59 5.23 25.15
C LEU A 246 2.04 4.79 25.04
N SER A 247 2.37 3.61 25.57
CA SER A 247 3.67 2.96 25.44
C SER A 247 3.49 1.46 25.26
N ASP A 248 4.30 0.88 24.38
CA ASP A 248 4.29 -0.57 24.12
C ASP A 248 2.86 -1.08 23.84
N PHE A 249 2.13 -0.35 23.01
CA PHE A 249 0.70 -0.56 22.83
C PHE A 249 0.45 -1.35 21.54
N LYS A 250 0.06 -2.62 21.68
CA LYS A 250 -0.26 -3.51 20.57
C LYS A 250 -1.67 -3.22 20.05
N ILE A 251 -1.81 -3.20 18.73
CA ILE A 251 -3.09 -3.00 18.04
C ILE A 251 -3.29 -4.08 17.01
N LYS A 252 -4.53 -4.57 16.91
CA LYS A 252 -5.02 -5.40 15.81
C LYS A 252 -6.36 -4.84 15.35
N GLY A 253 -6.53 -4.70 14.04
CA GLY A 253 -7.77 -4.20 13.46
C GLY A 253 -8.13 -4.92 12.17
N ILE A 254 -9.42 -5.10 11.94
CA ILE A 254 -10.00 -5.60 10.70
C ILE A 254 -11.12 -4.65 10.31
N PHE A 255 -11.02 -4.14 9.10
CA PHE A 255 -11.94 -3.17 8.52
C PHE A 255 -12.48 -3.73 7.21
N ASN A 256 -13.77 -3.77 7.04
CA ASN A 256 -14.40 -4.18 5.79
C ASN A 256 -15.67 -3.35 5.53
N SER A 257 -16.35 -3.60 4.42
CA SER A 257 -17.55 -2.87 4.04
C SER A 257 -18.74 -3.01 5.03
N LYS A 258 -18.70 -4.02 5.94
CA LYS A 258 -19.83 -4.35 6.82
C LYS A 258 -19.53 -4.09 8.29
N SER A 259 -18.27 -4.22 8.71
CA SER A 259 -17.89 -4.16 10.12
C SER A 259 -16.48 -3.63 10.29
N THR A 260 -16.21 -3.15 11.49
CA THR A 260 -14.88 -2.80 11.96
C THR A 260 -14.66 -3.46 13.31
N ASN A 261 -13.59 -4.22 13.43
CA ASN A 261 -13.14 -4.79 14.69
C ASN A 261 -11.77 -4.21 15.01
N LEU A 262 -11.59 -3.69 16.21
CA LEU A 262 -10.33 -3.07 16.65
C LEU A 262 -10.06 -3.45 18.10
N ASN A 263 -8.92 -4.09 18.34
CA ASN A 263 -8.47 -4.52 19.66
C ASN A 263 -7.12 -3.90 19.95
N GLY A 264 -6.85 -3.61 21.21
CA GLY A 264 -5.55 -3.12 21.63
C GLY A 264 -5.28 -3.39 23.11
N ASP A 265 -4.02 -3.59 23.42
CA ASP A 265 -3.51 -3.77 24.77
C ASP A 265 -2.11 -3.16 24.92
N GLY A 266 -1.80 -2.67 26.08
CA GLY A 266 -0.50 -2.07 26.36
C GLY A 266 -0.49 -1.23 27.62
N LYS A 267 0.33 -0.19 27.63
CA LYS A 267 0.46 0.71 28.74
C LYS A 267 -0.03 2.10 28.39
N TYR A 268 -0.62 2.77 29.36
CA TYR A 268 -1.01 4.15 29.25
C TYR A 268 -0.60 4.97 30.49
N SER A 269 -0.48 6.27 30.33
CA SER A 269 -0.26 7.21 31.42
C SER A 269 -1.08 8.47 31.16
N PHE A 270 -1.57 9.08 32.21
CA PHE A 270 -2.18 10.42 32.18
C PHE A 270 -1.15 11.47 32.59
N ASP A 271 -0.95 12.46 31.72
CA ASP A 271 -0.10 13.66 32.03
C ASP A 271 1.31 13.32 32.57
N ASN A 272 1.96 12.26 32.04
CA ASN A 272 3.29 11.77 32.46
C ASN A 272 3.38 11.18 33.87
N LEU A 273 2.29 10.71 34.41
CA LEU A 273 2.25 9.91 35.63
C LEU A 273 2.73 8.47 35.39
N ASP A 274 2.55 7.59 36.34
CA ASP A 274 2.90 6.16 36.21
C ASP A 274 2.21 5.50 35.01
N PHE A 275 2.92 4.58 34.36
CA PHE A 275 2.34 3.76 33.32
C PHE A 275 1.56 2.58 33.91
N LEU A 276 0.32 2.46 33.49
CA LEU A 276 -0.64 1.44 33.93
C LEU A 276 -1.11 0.62 32.73
N ASN A 277 -1.70 -0.56 32.96
CA ASN A 277 -2.21 -1.39 31.89
C ASN A 277 -3.56 -0.91 31.40
N ILE A 278 -3.77 -1.06 30.09
CA ILE A 278 -5.05 -0.81 29.44
C ILE A 278 -5.25 -1.83 28.32
N SER A 279 -6.48 -2.27 28.15
CA SER A 279 -6.90 -3.03 26.97
C SER A 279 -8.28 -2.59 26.53
N PHE A 280 -8.53 -2.67 25.24
CA PHE A 280 -9.85 -2.44 24.68
C PHE A 280 -10.18 -3.45 23.60
N GLU A 281 -11.44 -3.75 23.47
CA GLU A 281 -12.05 -4.51 22.39
C GLU A 281 -13.22 -3.69 21.85
N ASN A 282 -13.26 -3.49 20.57
CA ASN A 282 -14.28 -2.67 19.94
C ASN A 282 -14.78 -3.31 18.65
N ASP A 283 -16.08 -3.58 18.61
CA ASP A 283 -16.80 -4.08 17.44
C ASP A 283 -17.82 -3.04 16.98
N PHE A 284 -17.62 -2.55 15.77
CA PHE A 284 -18.58 -1.70 15.07
C PHE A 284 -19.28 -2.53 13.99
N ALA A 285 -20.54 -2.87 14.19
CA ALA A 285 -21.46 -3.28 13.13
C ALA A 285 -22.39 -2.11 12.80
N LYS A 286 -23.07 -2.16 11.65
CA LYS A 286 -23.87 -1.04 11.12
C LYS A 286 -24.75 -0.30 12.14
N ASP A 287 -25.28 -0.99 13.13
CA ASP A 287 -26.26 -0.45 14.09
C ASP A 287 -25.87 -0.69 15.56
N GLN A 288 -24.69 -1.24 15.82
CA GLN A 288 -24.26 -1.55 17.19
C GLN A 288 -22.78 -1.23 17.37
N ILE A 289 -22.49 -0.58 18.48
CA ILE A 289 -21.12 -0.33 18.94
C ILE A 289 -20.95 -1.08 20.24
N ASN A 290 -20.07 -2.08 20.25
CA ASN A 290 -19.69 -2.80 21.45
C ASN A 290 -18.27 -2.40 21.81
N LEU A 291 -18.12 -1.66 22.89
CA LEU A 291 -16.82 -1.26 23.45
C LEU A 291 -16.64 -1.89 24.81
N LYS A 292 -15.61 -2.71 24.94
CA LYS A 292 -15.15 -3.21 26.24
C LYS A 292 -13.81 -2.57 26.54
N LEU A 293 -13.70 -1.89 27.66
CA LEU A 293 -12.49 -1.21 28.10
C LEU A 293 -12.11 -1.71 29.49
N ASN A 294 -10.88 -2.22 29.64
CA ASN A 294 -10.30 -2.57 30.94
C ASN A 294 -9.04 -1.73 31.14
N PHE A 295 -8.90 -1.16 32.30
CA PHE A 295 -7.73 -0.36 32.64
C PHE A 295 -7.47 -0.34 34.15
N ASP A 296 -6.23 -0.32 34.53
CA ASP A 296 -5.80 -0.08 35.91
C ASP A 296 -5.88 1.41 36.21
N TYR A 297 -6.32 1.78 37.41
CA TYR A 297 -6.41 3.16 37.80
C TYR A 297 -5.99 3.32 39.28
N LYS A 298 -4.95 4.14 39.53
CA LYS A 298 -4.37 4.30 40.86
C LYS A 298 -4.95 5.48 41.68
N ASN A 299 -5.46 6.51 41.00
CA ASN A 299 -6.00 7.68 41.68
C ASN A 299 -7.38 7.41 42.31
N SER A 300 -7.81 8.30 43.17
CA SER A 300 -9.13 8.19 43.77
C SER A 300 -10.24 8.28 42.72
N PHE A 301 -11.25 7.43 42.88
CA PHE A 301 -12.38 7.35 41.98
C PHE A 301 -13.68 7.17 42.78
N GLU A 302 -14.70 7.96 42.46
CA GLU A 302 -15.99 7.91 43.14
C GLU A 302 -17.13 7.78 42.15
N LEU A 303 -18.00 6.79 42.36
CA LEU A 303 -19.24 6.59 41.62
C LEU A 303 -20.42 6.82 42.56
N GLY A 304 -20.96 8.03 42.57
CA GLY A 304 -22.05 8.43 43.44
C GLY A 304 -23.35 7.62 43.23
N LEU A 305 -23.60 7.14 41.99
CA LEU A 305 -24.77 6.33 41.66
C LEU A 305 -24.86 5.02 42.44
N ILE A 306 -23.73 4.42 42.82
CA ILE A 306 -23.63 3.14 43.54
C ILE A 306 -22.91 3.26 44.88
N ASN A 307 -22.65 4.49 45.31
CA ASN A 307 -21.95 4.78 46.59
C ASN A 307 -20.56 4.11 46.67
N TYR A 308 -19.88 3.95 45.55
CA TYR A 308 -18.56 3.33 45.45
C TYR A 308 -17.48 4.41 45.50
N LYS A 309 -16.50 4.22 46.36
CA LYS A 309 -15.33 5.10 46.49
C LYS A 309 -14.05 4.25 46.54
N LYS A 310 -13.16 4.49 45.61
CA LYS A 310 -11.78 3.97 45.63
C LYS A 310 -10.86 5.06 46.16
N SER A 311 -10.08 4.79 47.20
CA SER A 311 -8.98 5.68 47.63
C SER A 311 -7.80 5.57 46.64
N LYS A 312 -6.91 6.57 46.71
CA LYS A 312 -5.62 6.52 45.99
C LYS A 312 -4.75 5.44 46.61
N ASP A 313 -4.19 4.55 45.79
CA ASP A 313 -3.22 3.53 46.19
C ASP A 313 -1.84 4.17 46.42
#